data_95b8ed6097ffc0e7f368cfe1374b7297
#
_entry.id   95b8ed6097ffc0e7f368cfe1374b7297
#
_cell.length_a   1.000
_cell.length_b   1.000
_cell.length_c   1.000
_cell.angle_alpha   90.00
_cell.angle_beta   90.00
_cell.angle_gamma   90.00
#
_symmetry.space_group_name_H-M   'P 1'
#
loop_
_entity.id
_entity.type
_entity.pdbx_description
1 polymer ?
#
loop_
_entity_poly.entity_id
_entity_poly.type
_entity_poly.pdbx_seq_one_letter_code
_entity_poly.pdbx_strand_id
1 'polypeptide(L)'
;MFFDKYYSLLEVKEISKICSKPYGFELLILIYFQTKNNADTGIEETYDKLMFNKSQRPAFINFINELEHRGIISRHISKTKKSKIVLRLSENLMNKINQILKINS
;
A
#
# COMPACT_ATOMS: atom_id res chain seq x y z
N MET A 1 -1.67 20.18 10.90
CA MET A 1 -1.49 19.28 12.04
C MET A 1 -1.46 17.84 11.60
N PHE A 2 -0.71 17.00 12.30
CA PHE A 2 -0.59 15.59 11.97
C PHE A 2 -1.95 14.89 11.91
N PHE A 3 -2.80 15.13 12.90
CA PHE A 3 -4.10 14.46 12.95
C PHE A 3 -5.03 14.89 11.81
N ASP A 4 -4.95 16.13 11.37
CA ASP A 4 -5.74 16.61 10.26
C ASP A 4 -5.39 15.86 8.97
N LYS A 5 -4.10 15.64 8.74
CA LYS A 5 -3.64 14.87 7.59
C LYS A 5 -4.11 13.42 7.66
N TYR A 6 -4.05 12.84 8.85
CA TYR A 6 -4.50 11.47 9.06
C TYR A 6 -5.99 11.32 8.71
N TYR A 7 -6.83 12.24 9.21
CA TYR A 7 -8.24 12.20 8.87
C TYR A 7 -8.50 12.45 7.39
N SER A 8 -7.74 13.36 6.79
CA SER A 8 -7.86 13.61 5.34
C SER A 8 -7.50 12.36 4.54
N LEU A 9 -6.48 11.62 4.97
CA LEU A 9 -6.13 10.36 4.32
C LEU A 9 -7.27 9.34 4.44
N LEU A 10 -7.87 9.22 5.63
CA LEU A 10 -8.94 8.25 5.84
C LEU A 10 -10.21 8.57 5.05
N GLU A 11 -10.40 9.81 4.64
CA GLU A 11 -11.52 10.19 3.78
C GLU A 11 -11.36 9.67 2.35
N VAL A 12 -10.14 9.33 1.94
CA VAL A 12 -9.89 8.73 0.63
C VAL A 12 -10.39 7.29 0.67
N LYS A 13 -11.31 6.97 -0.22
CA LYS A 13 -12.00 5.68 -0.23
C LYS A 13 -11.04 4.49 -0.30
N GLU A 14 -10.04 4.59 -1.16
CA GLU A 14 -9.05 3.53 -1.36
C GLU A 14 -8.22 3.32 -0.09
N ILE A 15 -7.87 4.40 0.61
CA ILE A 15 -7.11 4.31 1.86
C ILE A 15 -7.96 3.68 2.95
N SER A 16 -9.24 4.06 3.04
CA SER A 16 -10.16 3.48 4.00
C SER A 16 -10.28 1.97 3.78
N LYS A 17 -10.29 1.53 2.51
CA LYS A 17 -10.35 0.10 2.20
C LYS A 17 -9.08 -0.63 2.65
N ILE A 18 -7.90 -0.07 2.40
CA ILE A 18 -6.65 -0.68 2.87
C ILE A 18 -6.64 -0.75 4.40
N CYS A 19 -7.07 0.32 5.06
CA CYS A 19 -7.06 0.42 6.52
C CYS A 19 -8.19 -0.37 7.18
N SER A 20 -9.02 -1.08 6.42
CA SER A 20 -10.06 -1.95 6.97
C SER A 20 -9.48 -3.17 7.69
N LYS A 21 -8.20 -3.50 7.47
CA LYS A 21 -7.51 -4.58 8.18
C LYS A 21 -6.66 -4.01 9.30
N PRO A 22 -6.46 -4.76 10.39
CA PRO A 22 -5.63 -4.27 11.50
C PRO A 22 -4.21 -3.85 11.10
N TYR A 23 -3.63 -4.51 10.10
CA TYR A 23 -2.31 -4.18 9.57
C TYR A 23 -2.36 -3.17 8.41
N GLY A 24 -3.54 -2.66 8.08
CA GLY A 24 -3.76 -1.91 6.84
C GLY A 24 -2.97 -0.62 6.76
N PHE A 25 -2.90 0.15 7.86
CA PHE A 25 -2.16 1.40 7.84
C PHE A 25 -0.66 1.17 7.64
N GLU A 26 -0.10 0.16 8.30
CA GLU A 26 1.29 -0.22 8.11
C GLU A 26 1.54 -0.67 6.67
N LEU A 27 0.63 -1.47 6.12
CA LEU A 27 0.71 -1.91 4.74
C LEU A 27 0.70 -0.72 3.77
N LEU A 28 -0.19 0.24 3.99
CA LEU A 28 -0.26 1.45 3.18
C LEU A 28 1.08 2.18 3.17
N ILE A 29 1.66 2.38 4.35
CA ILE A 29 2.94 3.07 4.48
C ILE A 29 4.05 2.33 3.73
N LEU A 30 4.11 1.02 3.90
CA LEU A 30 5.13 0.20 3.22
C LEU A 30 5.01 0.32 1.70
N ILE A 31 3.80 0.14 1.16
CA ILE A 31 3.61 0.17 -0.30
C ILE A 31 3.80 1.58 -0.83
N TYR A 32 3.38 2.60 -0.08
CA TYR A 32 3.59 3.99 -0.49
C TYR A 32 5.08 4.28 -0.70
N PHE A 33 5.91 3.94 0.28
CA PHE A 33 7.35 4.21 0.16
C PHE A 33 8.02 3.32 -0.88
N GLN A 34 7.57 2.08 -1.03
CA GLN A 34 8.05 1.20 -2.10
C GLN A 34 7.75 1.81 -3.47
N THR A 35 6.55 2.36 -3.63
CA THR A 35 6.13 3.00 -4.88
C THR A 35 6.94 4.27 -5.13
N LYS A 36 7.03 5.12 -4.13
CA LYS A 36 7.74 6.40 -4.23
C LYS A 36 9.21 6.20 -4.59
N ASN A 37 9.83 5.19 -4.01
CA ASN A 37 11.26 4.92 -4.20
C ASN A 37 11.53 3.95 -5.34
N ASN A 38 10.50 3.53 -6.05
CA ASN A 38 10.62 2.54 -7.13
C ASN A 38 11.38 1.30 -6.67
N ALA A 39 11.09 0.85 -5.45
CA ALA A 39 11.78 -0.27 -4.82
C ALA A 39 11.35 -1.59 -5.45
N ASP A 40 12.28 -2.54 -5.52
CA ASP A 40 12.03 -3.86 -6.09
C ASP A 40 11.60 -4.85 -5.01
N THR A 41 10.64 -4.44 -4.17
CA THR A 41 10.15 -5.22 -3.03
C THR A 41 8.92 -6.01 -3.44
N GLY A 42 8.99 -7.33 -3.30
CA GLY A 42 7.92 -8.23 -3.70
C GLY A 42 6.83 -8.40 -2.65
N ILE A 43 5.80 -9.17 -3.00
CA ILE A 43 4.67 -9.44 -2.12
C ILE A 43 5.13 -10.12 -0.84
N GLU A 44 5.98 -11.15 -0.97
CA GLU A 44 6.46 -11.90 0.19
C GLU A 44 7.31 -11.04 1.11
N GLU A 45 8.18 -10.22 0.53
CA GLU A 45 9.00 -9.30 1.31
C GLU A 45 8.14 -8.26 2.02
N THR A 46 7.09 -7.76 1.37
CA THR A 46 6.14 -6.83 1.98
C THR A 46 5.44 -7.46 3.17
N TYR A 47 4.97 -8.70 3.00
CA TYR A 47 4.34 -9.44 4.10
C TYR A 47 5.31 -9.60 5.27
N ASP A 48 6.55 -9.98 4.97
CA ASP A 48 7.55 -10.22 6.01
C ASP A 48 7.93 -8.94 6.77
N LYS A 49 7.80 -7.78 6.13
CA LYS A 49 8.07 -6.49 6.79
C LYS A 49 6.97 -6.01 7.71
N LEU A 50 5.76 -6.55 7.59
CA LEU A 50 4.68 -6.19 8.50
C LEU A 50 5.01 -6.65 9.91
N MET A 51 4.92 -5.73 10.86
CA MET A 51 5.29 -5.98 12.26
C MET A 51 4.09 -6.10 13.18
N PHE A 52 2.98 -5.44 12.85
CA PHE A 52 1.85 -5.31 13.76
C PHE A 52 0.58 -5.93 13.18
N ASN A 53 -0.05 -6.82 13.97
CA ASN A 53 -1.38 -7.35 13.67
C ASN A 53 -1.51 -8.00 12.29
N LYS A 54 -0.41 -8.53 11.73
CA LYS A 54 -0.50 -9.13 10.40
C LYS A 54 -1.28 -10.44 10.46
N SER A 55 -2.03 -10.70 9.40
CA SER A 55 -2.84 -11.90 9.27
C SER A 55 -1.98 -13.09 8.83
N GLN A 56 -2.61 -14.26 8.76
CA GLN A 56 -2.00 -15.42 8.12
C GLN A 56 -1.72 -15.11 6.65
N ARG A 57 -0.68 -15.73 6.10
CA ARG A 57 -0.26 -15.49 4.71
C ARG A 57 -1.38 -15.65 3.68
N PRO A 58 -2.20 -16.73 3.72
CA PRO A 58 -3.29 -16.86 2.73
C PRO A 58 -4.28 -15.71 2.79
N ALA A 59 -4.64 -15.27 4.00
CA ALA A 59 -5.57 -14.14 4.15
C ALA A 59 -4.95 -12.86 3.62
N PHE A 60 -3.66 -12.65 3.85
CA PHE A 60 -2.94 -11.49 3.30
C PHE A 60 -2.96 -11.50 1.79
N ILE A 61 -2.64 -12.63 1.17
CA ILE A 61 -2.64 -12.76 -0.30
C ILE A 61 -4.03 -12.49 -0.86
N ASN A 62 -5.08 -13.02 -0.21
CA ASN A 62 -6.45 -12.76 -0.64
C ASN A 62 -6.79 -11.27 -0.57
N PHE A 63 -6.34 -10.58 0.46
CA PHE A 63 -6.56 -9.16 0.58
C PHE A 63 -5.83 -8.37 -0.51
N ILE A 64 -4.59 -8.74 -0.80
CA ILE A 64 -3.82 -8.13 -1.90
C ILE A 64 -4.55 -8.32 -3.24
N ASN A 65 -5.07 -9.54 -3.48
CA ASN A 65 -5.83 -9.81 -4.70
C ASN A 65 -7.07 -8.93 -4.79
N GLU A 66 -7.76 -8.72 -3.68
CA GLU A 66 -8.94 -7.85 -3.63
C GLU A 66 -8.55 -6.40 -3.93
N LEU A 67 -7.47 -5.90 -3.34
CA LEU A 67 -7.01 -4.53 -3.59
C LEU A 67 -6.62 -4.33 -5.06
N GLU A 68 -5.99 -5.33 -5.65
CA GLU A 68 -5.64 -5.28 -7.08
C GLU A 68 -6.90 -5.25 -7.95
N HIS A 69 -7.85 -6.11 -7.63
CA HIS A 69 -9.10 -6.17 -8.37
C HIS A 69 -9.85 -4.84 -8.32
N ARG A 70 -9.76 -4.12 -7.22
CA ARG A 70 -10.37 -2.80 -7.07
C ARG A 70 -9.55 -1.66 -7.67
N GLY A 71 -8.39 -1.95 -8.25
CA GLY A 71 -7.52 -0.94 -8.83
C GLY A 71 -6.79 -0.07 -7.82
N ILE A 72 -6.74 -0.49 -6.55
CA ILE A 72 -6.06 0.26 -5.48
C ILE A 72 -4.56 0.05 -5.55
N ILE A 73 -4.14 -1.18 -5.85
CA ILE A 73 -2.73 -1.53 -6.05
C ILE A 73 -2.56 -2.14 -7.44
N SER A 74 -1.32 -2.19 -7.89
CA SER A 74 -0.95 -2.86 -9.14
C SER A 74 0.24 -3.78 -8.90
N ARG A 75 0.36 -4.79 -9.76
CA ARG A 75 1.46 -5.75 -9.71
C ARG A 75 2.36 -5.54 -10.91
N HIS A 76 3.66 -5.61 -10.67
CA HIS A 76 4.65 -5.47 -11.73
C HIS A 76 5.70 -6.55 -11.59
N ILE A 77 6.23 -7.00 -12.73
CA ILE A 77 7.32 -7.97 -12.70
C ILE A 77 8.58 -7.26 -12.21
N SER A 78 9.30 -7.90 -11.29
CA SER A 78 10.55 -7.37 -10.78
C SER A 78 11.56 -7.13 -11.91
N LYS A 79 12.33 -6.06 -11.79
CA LYS A 79 13.41 -5.74 -12.75
C LYS A 79 14.57 -6.70 -12.63
N THR A 80 14.74 -7.34 -11.48
CA THR A 80 15.89 -8.18 -11.19
C THR A 80 15.57 -9.67 -11.15
N LYS A 81 14.31 -10.04 -10.97
CA LYS A 81 13.93 -11.43 -10.79
C LYS A 81 12.54 -11.68 -11.35
N LYS A 82 12.45 -12.44 -12.44
CA LYS A 82 11.18 -12.67 -13.15
C LYS A 82 10.10 -13.35 -12.30
N SER A 83 10.49 -14.14 -11.31
CA SER A 83 9.53 -14.84 -10.43
C SER A 83 8.97 -13.96 -9.32
N LYS A 84 9.48 -12.73 -9.18
CA LYS A 84 9.11 -11.83 -8.11
C LYS A 84 8.09 -10.81 -8.61
N ILE A 85 6.99 -10.68 -7.86
CA ILE A 85 5.93 -9.72 -8.17
C ILE A 85 6.05 -8.55 -7.20
N VAL A 86 6.23 -7.36 -7.75
CA VAL A 86 6.41 -6.12 -7.00
C VAL A 86 5.07 -5.42 -6.87
N LEU A 87 4.76 -4.92 -5.67
CA LEU A 87 3.52 -4.20 -5.40
C LEU A 87 3.74 -2.69 -5.49
N ARG A 88 2.75 -2.00 -6.09
CA ARG A 88 2.72 -0.53 -6.17
C ARG A 88 1.32 -0.05 -5.83
N LEU A 89 1.21 1.12 -5.22
CA LEU A 89 -0.08 1.80 -5.17
C LEU A 89 -0.41 2.28 -6.58
N SER A 90 -1.71 2.38 -6.89
CA SER A 90 -2.13 2.91 -8.18
C SER A 90 -1.64 4.36 -8.32
N GLU A 91 -1.42 4.80 -9.56
CA GLU A 91 -0.98 6.17 -9.82
C GLU A 91 -1.99 7.18 -9.28
N ASN A 92 -3.28 6.91 -9.46
CA ASN A 92 -4.33 7.77 -8.96
C ASN A 92 -4.26 7.92 -7.44
N LEU A 93 -4.07 6.82 -6.73
CA LEU A 93 -3.96 6.86 -5.27
C LEU A 93 -2.68 7.57 -4.82
N MET A 94 -1.56 7.34 -5.50
CA MET A 94 -0.32 8.06 -5.20
C MET A 94 -0.50 9.57 -5.35
N ASN A 95 -1.21 9.99 -6.40
CA ASN A 95 -1.48 11.41 -6.62
C ASN A 95 -2.33 12.00 -5.49
N LYS A 96 -3.34 11.28 -5.05
CA LYS A 96 -4.21 11.73 -3.95
C LYS A 96 -3.42 11.88 -2.65
N ILE A 97 -2.58 10.89 -2.33
CA ILE A 97 -1.77 10.93 -1.11
C ILE A 97 -0.78 12.10 -1.18
N ASN A 98 -0.08 12.23 -2.29
CA ASN A 98 0.90 13.30 -2.45
C ASN A 98 0.26 14.68 -2.34
N GLN A 99 -0.95 14.84 -2.87
CA GLN A 99 -1.68 16.09 -2.78
C GLN A 99 -2.01 16.43 -1.32
N ILE A 100 -2.46 15.45 -0.55
CA ILE A 100 -2.77 15.63 0.87
C ILE A 100 -1.51 15.99 1.65
N LEU A 101 -0.41 15.28 1.40
CA LEU A 101 0.84 15.54 2.11
C LEU A 101 1.46 16.88 1.73
N LYS A 102 1.22 17.36 0.52
CA LYS A 102 1.76 18.63 0.01
C LYS A 102 1.11 19.86 0.64
N ILE A 103 -0.11 19.74 1.10
CA ILE A 103 -0.90 20.87 1.59
C ILE A 103 -0.20 21.63 2.72
N ASN A 104 0.68 20.94 3.46
CA ASN A 104 1.37 21.52 4.62
C ASN A 104 2.88 21.50 4.50
N SER A 105 3.40 21.33 3.31
CA SER A 105 4.84 21.35 3.12
C SER A 105 5.34 22.77 2.83
#